data_e9ee4c4545d347209954f50e2a8ef139
#
_entry.id   e9ee4c4545d347209954f50e2a8ef139
#
_cell.length_a   1.000
_cell.length_b   1.000
_cell.length_c   1.000
_cell.angle_alpha   90.00
_cell.angle_beta   90.00
_cell.angle_gamma   90.00
#
_symmetry.space_group_name_H-M   'P 1'
#
loop_
_entity.id
_entity.type
_entity.pdbx_description
1 polymer ?
#
loop_
_entity_poly.entity_id
_entity_poly.type
_entity_poly.pdbx_seq_one_letter_code
_entity_poly.pdbx_strand_id
1 'polypeptide(L)'
;TNLINIIKALQDKNIPVVLIAEPHLSASALFGKATDNPVYKDVADELDVPLFKKSWSNILSDDKLKSDQIHANEAGYAKFADELYEFLKQIGHV
;
A
#
# COMPACT_ATOMS: atom_id res chain seq x y z
N THR A 1 3.13 -4.27 -17.69
CA THR A 1 4.12 -4.23 -16.61
C THR A 1 4.15 -5.55 -15.84
N ASN A 2 5.21 -5.75 -15.07
CA ASN A 2 5.34 -6.95 -14.23
C ASN A 2 4.19 -7.06 -13.21
N LEU A 3 3.80 -5.94 -12.62
CA LEU A 3 2.71 -5.92 -11.64
C LEU A 3 1.38 -6.36 -12.26
N ILE A 4 1.06 -5.85 -13.44
CA ILE A 4 -0.14 -6.24 -14.17
C ILE A 4 -0.10 -7.73 -14.50
N ASN A 5 1.05 -8.23 -14.97
CA ASN A 5 1.21 -9.64 -15.32
C ASN A 5 1.03 -10.57 -14.12
N ILE A 6 1.56 -10.18 -12.95
CA ILE A 6 1.40 -10.94 -11.71
C ILE A 6 -0.07 -11.01 -11.31
N ILE A 7 -0.75 -9.88 -11.32
CA ILE A 7 -2.17 -9.83 -10.92
C ILE A 7 -3.02 -10.65 -11.88
N LYS A 8 -2.81 -10.52 -13.19
CA LYS A 8 -3.55 -11.32 -14.19
C LYS A 8 -3.34 -12.81 -14.00
N ALA A 9 -2.11 -13.23 -13.72
CA ALA A 9 -1.81 -14.65 -13.47
C ALA A 9 -2.56 -15.17 -12.25
N LEU A 10 -2.67 -14.38 -11.18
CA LEU A 10 -3.42 -14.74 -9.99
C LEU A 10 -4.93 -14.79 -10.27
N GLN A 11 -5.44 -13.82 -11.00
CA GLN A 11 -6.86 -13.77 -11.37
C GLN A 11 -7.26 -14.96 -12.25
N ASP A 12 -6.40 -15.37 -13.16
CA ASP A 12 -6.63 -16.55 -14.01
C ASP A 12 -6.77 -17.83 -13.19
N LYS A 13 -6.17 -17.89 -12.01
CA LYS A 13 -6.26 -19.00 -11.08
C LYS A 13 -7.35 -18.83 -10.03
N ASN A 14 -8.19 -17.80 -10.17
CA ASN A 14 -9.25 -17.46 -9.23
C ASN A 14 -8.73 -17.18 -7.80
N ILE A 15 -7.52 -16.63 -7.70
CA ILE A 15 -6.94 -16.26 -6.41
C ILE A 15 -7.32 -14.79 -6.14
N PRO A 16 -7.96 -14.49 -4.98
CA PRO A 16 -8.28 -13.12 -4.61
C PRO A 16 -7.01 -12.28 -4.44
N VAL A 17 -7.03 -11.05 -4.95
CA VAL A 17 -5.87 -10.14 -4.91
C VAL A 17 -6.25 -8.85 -4.23
N VAL A 18 -5.38 -8.36 -3.34
CA VAL A 18 -5.44 -7.03 -2.77
C VAL A 18 -4.12 -6.34 -3.09
N LEU A 19 -4.18 -5.14 -3.64
CA LEU A 19 -2.99 -4.36 -3.97
C LEU A 19 -2.72 -3.36 -2.85
N ILE A 20 -1.49 -3.35 -2.35
CA ILE A 20 -1.07 -2.43 -1.31
C ILE A 20 -0.22 -1.33 -1.95
N ALA A 21 -0.69 -0.08 -1.84
CA ALA A 21 0.01 1.06 -2.41
C ALA A 21 1.24 1.40 -1.58
N GLU A 22 2.38 1.57 -2.24
CA GLU A 22 3.60 2.02 -1.61
C GLU A 22 3.85 3.50 -1.89
N PRO A 23 4.61 4.19 -1.01
CA PRO A 23 4.93 5.60 -1.21
C PRO A 23 5.75 5.83 -2.47
N HIS A 24 5.51 6.97 -3.09
CA HIS A 24 6.32 7.45 -4.19
C HIS A 24 7.60 8.09 -3.63
N LEU A 25 8.76 7.61 -4.07
CA LEU A 25 10.05 8.19 -3.68
C LEU A 25 10.25 9.50 -4.47
N SER A 26 10.02 10.61 -3.78
CA SER A 26 10.08 11.95 -4.39
C SER A 26 10.79 12.92 -3.44
N ALA A 27 11.08 14.14 -3.93
CA ALA A 27 11.63 15.20 -3.10
C ALA A 27 10.73 15.50 -1.89
N SER A 28 9.41 15.39 -2.05
CA SER A 28 8.46 15.59 -0.95
C SER A 28 8.66 14.59 0.18
N ALA A 29 9.00 13.35 -0.14
CA ALA A 29 9.26 12.31 0.87
C ALA A 29 10.48 12.67 1.74
N LEU A 30 11.48 13.33 1.16
CA LEU A 30 12.68 13.79 1.89
C LEU A 30 12.35 14.86 2.92
N PHE A 31 11.23 15.56 2.74
CA PHE A 31 10.75 16.59 3.67
C PHE A 31 9.65 16.08 4.59
N GLY A 32 9.50 14.75 4.70
CA GLY A 32 8.56 14.14 5.63
C GLY A 32 7.14 13.99 5.09
N LYS A 33 6.92 14.25 3.79
CA LYS A 33 5.61 14.08 3.16
C LYS A 33 5.67 12.98 2.11
N ALA A 34 5.24 11.79 2.48
CA ALA A 34 5.13 10.68 1.55
C ALA A 34 3.72 10.61 0.96
N THR A 35 3.62 10.34 -0.33
CA THR A 35 2.36 10.14 -1.02
C THR A 35 2.42 8.84 -1.82
N ASP A 36 1.28 8.21 -2.04
CA ASP A 36 1.22 6.96 -2.80
C ASP A 36 1.70 7.16 -4.23
N ASN A 37 2.44 6.17 -4.75
CA ASN A 37 2.80 6.14 -6.15
C ASN A 37 1.53 5.90 -6.98
N PRO A 38 1.21 6.78 -7.95
CA PRO A 38 -0.04 6.67 -8.73
C PRO A 38 -0.18 5.38 -9.52
N VAL A 39 0.92 4.67 -9.79
CA VAL A 39 0.87 3.43 -10.56
C VAL A 39 -0.04 2.38 -9.91
N TYR A 40 -0.11 2.35 -8.57
CA TYR A 40 -0.93 1.36 -7.86
C TYR A 40 -2.42 1.60 -8.09
N LYS A 41 -2.85 2.86 -8.05
CA LYS A 41 -4.24 3.20 -8.35
C LYS A 41 -4.60 2.89 -9.80
N ASP A 42 -3.71 3.21 -10.73
CA ASP A 42 -3.94 2.96 -12.14
C ASP A 42 -4.09 1.45 -12.41
N VAL A 43 -3.22 0.62 -11.84
CA VAL A 43 -3.29 -0.84 -11.98
C VAL A 43 -4.54 -1.40 -11.32
N ALA A 44 -4.88 -0.93 -10.12
CA ALA A 44 -6.07 -1.39 -9.40
C ALA A 44 -7.35 -1.09 -10.18
N ASP A 45 -7.44 0.11 -10.76
CA ASP A 45 -8.59 0.51 -11.56
C ASP A 45 -8.68 -0.31 -12.86
N GLU A 46 -7.55 -0.55 -13.52
CA GLU A 46 -7.52 -1.31 -14.76
C GLU A 46 -7.92 -2.78 -14.57
N LEU A 47 -7.48 -3.39 -13.50
CA LEU A 47 -7.71 -4.83 -13.25
C LEU A 47 -8.84 -5.10 -12.25
N ASP A 48 -9.51 -4.06 -11.77
CA ASP A 48 -10.64 -4.14 -10.83
C ASP A 48 -10.29 -4.93 -9.58
N VAL A 49 -9.17 -4.58 -8.94
CA VAL A 49 -8.76 -5.17 -7.67
C VAL A 49 -8.85 -4.13 -6.54
N PRO A 50 -9.15 -4.58 -5.29
CA PRO A 50 -9.14 -3.66 -4.15
C PRO A 50 -7.76 -3.07 -3.94
N LEU A 51 -7.71 -1.77 -3.64
CA LEU A 51 -6.48 -1.04 -3.37
C LEU A 51 -6.46 -0.57 -1.91
N PHE A 52 -5.49 -1.05 -1.14
CA PHE A 52 -5.20 -0.54 0.19
C PHE A 52 -4.25 0.65 0.05
N LYS A 53 -4.79 1.85 0.18
CA LYS A 53 -4.07 3.09 -0.15
C LYS A 53 -3.77 3.93 1.08
N LYS A 54 -2.74 4.77 0.96
CA LYS A 54 -2.37 5.81 1.93
C LYS A 54 -1.79 5.34 3.26
N SER A 55 -1.90 4.06 3.64
CA SER A 55 -1.41 3.60 4.94
C SER A 55 0.10 3.82 5.09
N TRP A 56 0.89 3.28 4.17
CA TRP A 56 2.35 3.48 4.21
C TRP A 56 2.73 4.94 4.06
N SER A 57 2.03 5.68 3.17
CA SER A 57 2.31 7.11 2.98
C SER A 57 2.07 7.91 4.24
N ASN A 58 0.98 7.63 4.94
CA ASN A 58 0.67 8.31 6.20
C ASN A 58 1.66 7.95 7.31
N ILE A 59 2.04 6.67 7.40
CA ILE A 59 3.01 6.20 8.39
C ILE A 59 4.38 6.84 8.15
N LEU A 60 4.85 6.85 6.91
CA LEU A 60 6.15 7.42 6.58
C LEU A 60 6.16 8.95 6.56
N SER A 61 4.99 9.59 6.67
CA SER A 61 4.86 11.04 6.88
C SER A 61 4.85 11.43 8.36
N ASP A 62 4.82 10.45 9.27
CA ASP A 62 4.77 10.69 10.72
C ASP A 62 6.10 10.28 11.35
N ASP A 63 6.86 11.25 11.85
CA ASP A 63 8.18 11.02 12.44
C ASP A 63 8.15 10.04 13.63
N LYS A 64 7.02 9.91 14.30
CA LYS A 64 6.85 9.00 15.44
C LYS A 64 6.71 7.55 15.02
N LEU A 65 6.44 7.30 13.74
CA LEU A 65 6.14 5.97 13.22
C LEU A 65 7.21 5.44 12.27
N LYS A 66 8.29 6.19 12.06
CA LYS A 66 9.35 5.76 11.13
C LYS A 66 10.72 5.73 11.81
N SER A 67 11.57 4.80 11.35
CA SER A 67 12.96 4.68 11.80
C SER A 67 13.90 5.52 10.93
N ASP A 68 13.58 5.69 9.65
CA ASP A 68 14.27 6.58 8.73
C ASP A 68 13.27 7.08 7.66
N GLN A 69 13.74 7.68 6.57
CA GLN A 69 12.88 8.30 5.57
C GLN A 69 12.02 7.31 4.77
N ILE A 70 12.43 6.05 4.72
CA ILE A 70 11.76 5.04 3.89
C ILE A 70 11.32 3.78 4.65
N HIS A 71 11.57 3.72 5.96
CA HIS A 71 11.22 2.56 6.78
C HIS A 71 10.40 2.96 8.00
N ALA A 72 9.36 2.19 8.29
CA ALA A 72 8.61 2.32 9.52
C ALA A 72 9.42 1.80 10.71
N ASN A 73 9.11 2.28 11.92
CA ASN A 73 9.59 1.68 13.15
C ASN A 73 8.56 0.63 13.64
N GLU A 74 8.78 0.08 14.84
CA GLU A 74 7.90 -0.95 15.41
C GLU A 74 6.45 -0.45 15.52
N ALA A 75 6.24 0.78 16.01
CA ALA A 75 4.91 1.36 16.13
C ALA A 75 4.27 1.58 14.75
N GLY A 76 5.05 1.95 13.73
CA GLY A 76 4.58 2.12 12.35
C GLY A 76 4.13 0.80 11.74
N TYR A 77 4.89 -0.27 11.92
CA TYR A 77 4.49 -1.59 11.44
C TYR A 77 3.24 -2.10 12.15
N ALA A 78 3.12 -1.88 13.46
CA ALA A 78 1.91 -2.26 14.20
C ALA A 78 0.68 -1.51 13.68
N LYS A 79 0.82 -0.22 13.42
CA LYS A 79 -0.27 0.59 12.84
C LYS A 79 -0.66 0.08 11.46
N PHE A 80 0.32 -0.23 10.62
CA PHE A 80 0.05 -0.79 9.29
C PHE A 80 -0.73 -2.09 9.38
N ALA A 81 -0.32 -3.00 10.27
CA ALA A 81 -0.99 -4.29 10.46
C ALA A 81 -2.44 -4.10 10.89
N ASP A 82 -2.70 -3.21 11.83
CA ASP A 82 -4.05 -2.92 12.30
C ASP A 82 -4.92 -2.34 11.19
N GLU A 83 -4.39 -1.38 10.42
CA GLU A 83 -5.12 -0.76 9.32
C GLU A 83 -5.39 -1.76 8.20
N LEU A 84 -4.44 -2.61 7.87
CA LEU A 84 -4.62 -3.65 6.86
C LEU A 84 -5.68 -4.67 7.30
N TYR A 85 -5.65 -5.09 8.56
CA TYR A 85 -6.65 -6.01 9.09
C TYR A 85 -8.06 -5.43 8.96
N GLU A 86 -8.25 -4.17 9.36
CA GLU A 86 -9.55 -3.51 9.24
C GLU A 86 -9.99 -3.38 7.78
N PHE A 87 -9.07 -3.07 6.86
CA PHE A 87 -9.36 -3.00 5.44
C PHE A 87 -9.82 -4.36 4.88
N LEU A 88 -9.08 -5.43 5.20
CA LEU A 88 -9.43 -6.77 4.75
C LEU A 88 -10.79 -7.22 5.28
N LYS A 89 -11.10 -6.83 6.51
CA LYS A 89 -12.39 -7.09 7.13
C LYS A 89 -13.51 -6.36 6.40
N GLN A 90 -13.30 -5.09 6.05
CA GLN A 90 -14.29 -4.28 5.31
C GLN A 90 -14.61 -4.86 3.94
N ILE A 91 -13.63 -5.42 3.24
CA ILE A 91 -13.83 -5.98 1.91
C ILE A 91 -14.17 -7.49 1.93
N GLY A 92 -14.32 -8.07 3.12
CA GLY A 92 -14.78 -9.45 3.27
C GLY A 92 -13.71 -10.52 3.08
N HIS A 93 -12.42 -10.19 3.23
CA HIS A 93 -11.31 -11.14 3.10
C HIS A 93 -10.87 -11.75 4.44
N VAL A 94 -11.45 -11.28 5.53
CA VAL A 94 -11.18 -11.80 6.88
C VAL A 94 -12.49 -11.96 7.64
#